data_23e21628183580f0195de1152ba95b37
#
_entry.id   23e21628183580f0195de1152ba95b37
#
_cell.length_a   1.000
_cell.length_b   1.000
_cell.length_c   1.000
_cell.angle_alpha   90.00
_cell.angle_beta   90.00
_cell.angle_gamma   90.00
#
_symmetry.space_group_name_H-M   'P 1'
#
loop_
_entity.id
_entity.type
_entity.pdbx_description
1 polymer ?
#
loop_
_entity_poly.entity_id
_entity_poly.type
_entity_poly.pdbx_seq_one_letter_code
_entity_poly.pdbx_strand_id
1 'polypeptide(L)'
;ISCSLVGSEMCIRDRPEPVLNGREIKVPGDISSAAYFIAAGLLTPGSEILLKNVGINPTRDGMLRVCKAMGADITLLNASTEGEPTADLLIRTSSLHGTTVEGEIIPTLIDEIPMIAVMAAFAEGTTVIRDAQELKVKESDRIAVVTEGLKRMGADIQPTDDGMIIHGGKPLHGAEINSYLDHRIAMSFAVAGTICDGTLTIKDGDCVKISYPEFYENLYSLGK
;
A
#
# COMPACT_ATOMS: atom_id res chain seq x y z
N ILE A 1 -19.34 36.16 8.09
CA ILE A 1 -20.15 34.99 7.74
C ILE A 1 -19.74 33.89 8.70
N SER A 2 -20.69 33.53 9.60
CA SER A 2 -20.46 32.41 10.50
C SER A 2 -20.44 31.11 9.68
N CYS A 3 -19.35 30.40 9.71
CA CYS A 3 -19.29 29.04 9.21
C CYS A 3 -20.10 28.17 10.17
N SER A 4 -21.30 27.81 9.79
CA SER A 4 -22.10 26.82 10.51
C SER A 4 -21.96 25.50 9.79
N LEU A 5 -20.95 24.73 10.14
CA LEU A 5 -20.86 23.32 9.72
C LEU A 5 -21.42 22.47 10.85
N VAL A 6 -22.55 21.89 10.56
CA VAL A 6 -23.17 20.91 11.43
C VAL A 6 -22.41 19.60 11.29
N GLY A 7 -21.72 19.21 12.35
CA GLY A 7 -21.29 17.83 12.56
C GLY A 7 -19.99 17.37 11.90
N SER A 8 -19.11 18.27 11.45
CA SER A 8 -17.78 17.88 11.05
C SER A 8 -16.72 18.88 11.51
N GLU A 9 -15.54 18.39 11.80
CA GLU A 9 -14.38 19.21 12.18
C GLU A 9 -13.80 20.01 11.00
N MET A 10 -14.40 19.95 9.82
CA MET A 10 -13.98 20.70 8.64
C MET A 10 -14.52 22.12 8.68
N CYS A 11 -13.70 23.05 9.09
CA CYS A 11 -13.93 24.47 8.87
C CYS A 11 -13.52 24.85 7.46
N ILE A 12 -14.50 25.11 6.59
CA ILE A 12 -14.25 25.80 5.32
C ILE A 12 -14.03 27.28 5.66
N ARG A 13 -12.83 27.80 5.43
CA ARG A 13 -12.56 29.22 5.48
C ARG A 13 -12.85 29.83 4.12
N ASP A 14 -14.03 30.42 4.00
CA ASP A 14 -14.37 31.20 2.83
C ASP A 14 -13.72 32.58 2.92
N ARG A 15 -13.02 32.95 1.87
CA ARG A 15 -12.59 34.33 1.68
C ARG A 15 -13.61 35.00 0.75
N PRO A 16 -14.37 36.01 1.21
CA PRO A 16 -15.16 36.81 0.28
C PRO A 16 -14.21 37.47 -0.73
N GLU A 17 -14.54 37.39 -1.99
CA GLU A 17 -13.72 37.93 -3.10
C GLU A 17 -12.31 37.31 -3.20
N PRO A 18 -12.19 36.00 -3.43
CA PRO A 18 -10.87 35.38 -3.58
C PRO A 18 -10.20 35.85 -4.87
N VAL A 19 -8.99 36.34 -4.78
CA VAL A 19 -8.12 36.58 -5.94
C VAL A 19 -7.35 35.27 -6.21
N LEU A 20 -7.75 34.55 -7.23
CA LEU A 20 -7.09 33.31 -7.65
C LEU A 20 -6.11 33.62 -8.77
N ASN A 21 -4.86 33.22 -8.58
CA ASN A 21 -3.81 33.32 -9.60
C ASN A 21 -3.47 31.91 -10.09
N GLY A 22 -3.41 31.75 -11.41
CA GLY A 22 -2.95 30.50 -12.01
C GLY A 22 -1.50 30.23 -11.61
N ARG A 23 -1.17 28.96 -11.33
CA ARG A 23 0.18 28.48 -11.02
C ARG A 23 0.44 27.20 -11.79
N GLU A 24 1.68 26.98 -12.14
CA GLU A 24 2.15 25.68 -12.58
C GLU A 24 2.30 24.79 -11.33
N ILE A 25 1.70 23.61 -11.36
CA ILE A 25 1.77 22.62 -10.30
C ILE A 25 2.29 21.33 -10.91
N LYS A 26 3.43 20.84 -10.39
CA LYS A 26 3.94 19.50 -10.70
C LYS A 26 3.28 18.51 -9.76
N VAL A 27 2.46 17.62 -10.30
CA VAL A 27 1.81 16.55 -9.52
C VAL A 27 2.82 15.44 -9.30
N PRO A 28 3.09 15.03 -8.05
CA PRO A 28 3.97 13.90 -7.75
C PRO A 28 3.33 12.57 -8.16
N GLY A 29 4.17 11.53 -8.32
CA GLY A 29 3.70 10.15 -8.39
C GLY A 29 3.00 9.75 -7.09
N ASP A 30 1.90 9.01 -7.22
CA ASP A 30 1.11 8.57 -6.06
C ASP A 30 1.82 7.46 -5.29
N ILE A 31 2.03 7.67 -3.98
CA ILE A 31 2.66 6.69 -3.09
C ILE A 31 1.83 5.42 -2.94
N SER A 32 0.50 5.51 -3.01
CA SER A 32 -0.38 4.33 -2.94
C SER A 32 -0.21 3.43 -4.15
N SER A 33 -0.08 4.01 -5.34
CA SER A 33 0.24 3.26 -6.57
C SER A 33 1.67 2.71 -6.53
N ALA A 34 2.62 3.48 -6.01
CA ALA A 34 4.01 3.06 -5.85
C ALA A 34 4.16 1.89 -4.88
N ALA A 35 3.30 1.77 -3.85
CA ALA A 35 3.39 0.75 -2.81
C ALA A 35 3.44 -0.69 -3.37
N TYR A 36 2.71 -0.98 -4.44
CA TYR A 36 2.71 -2.30 -5.08
C TYR A 36 4.06 -2.62 -5.74
N PHE A 37 4.66 -1.64 -6.39
CA PHE A 37 5.98 -1.78 -7.04
C PHE A 37 7.12 -1.78 -6.03
N ILE A 38 6.96 -1.04 -4.91
CA ILE A 38 7.87 -1.14 -3.76
C ILE A 38 7.87 -2.57 -3.23
N ALA A 39 6.69 -3.14 -2.96
CA ALA A 39 6.56 -4.50 -2.46
C ALA A 39 7.10 -5.53 -3.46
N ALA A 40 6.78 -5.39 -4.75
CA ALA A 40 7.32 -6.27 -5.79
C ALA A 40 8.85 -6.25 -5.83
N GLY A 41 9.47 -5.06 -5.75
CA GLY A 41 10.92 -4.89 -5.71
C GLY A 41 11.57 -5.46 -4.46
N LEU A 42 10.94 -5.32 -3.30
CA LEU A 42 11.47 -5.83 -2.04
C LEU A 42 11.41 -7.36 -1.96
N LEU A 43 10.34 -7.96 -2.46
CA LEU A 43 10.04 -9.38 -2.29
C LEU A 43 10.61 -10.27 -3.42
N THR A 44 10.83 -9.72 -4.62
CA THR A 44 11.33 -10.50 -5.75
C THR A 44 12.85 -10.66 -5.64
N PRO A 45 13.39 -11.90 -5.60
CA PRO A 45 14.82 -12.12 -5.46
C PRO A 45 15.62 -11.49 -6.61
N GLY A 46 16.68 -10.75 -6.24
CA GLY A 46 17.60 -10.12 -7.18
C GLY A 46 17.04 -8.91 -7.93
N SER A 47 15.87 -8.40 -7.53
CA SER A 47 15.26 -7.24 -8.19
C SER A 47 15.91 -5.92 -7.77
N GLU A 48 15.91 -4.96 -8.70
CA GLU A 48 16.23 -3.55 -8.48
C GLU A 48 15.25 -2.70 -9.30
N ILE A 49 14.45 -1.88 -8.63
CA ILE A 49 13.43 -1.03 -9.26
C ILE A 49 13.68 0.43 -8.91
N LEU A 50 13.63 1.30 -9.90
CA LEU A 50 13.67 2.76 -9.72
C LEU A 50 12.30 3.36 -10.03
N LEU A 51 11.60 3.84 -9.00
CA LEU A 51 10.36 4.61 -9.13
C LEU A 51 10.70 6.10 -9.06
N LYS A 52 10.31 6.85 -10.10
CA LYS A 52 10.67 8.25 -10.23
C LYS A 52 9.58 9.19 -9.71
N ASN A 53 9.99 10.30 -9.12
CA ASN A 53 9.14 11.42 -8.71
C ASN A 53 7.97 10.99 -7.83
N VAL A 54 8.19 10.09 -6.87
CA VAL A 54 7.15 9.63 -5.94
C VAL A 54 6.95 10.65 -4.83
N GLY A 55 5.69 10.94 -4.48
CA GLY A 55 5.34 11.80 -3.35
C GLY A 55 5.79 11.17 -2.02
N ILE A 56 6.53 11.94 -1.22
CA ILE A 56 7.03 11.52 0.09
C ILE A 56 6.57 12.48 1.20
N ASN A 57 5.38 13.04 1.05
CA ASN A 57 4.80 13.90 2.06
C ASN A 57 4.67 13.16 3.40
N PRO A 58 5.13 13.72 4.54
CA PRO A 58 5.07 13.07 5.86
C PRO A 58 3.67 12.64 6.30
N THR A 59 2.62 13.22 5.73
CA THR A 59 1.24 12.80 6.00
C THR A 59 0.82 11.55 5.23
N ARG A 60 1.65 11.07 4.28
CA ARG A 60 1.38 9.93 3.39
C ARG A 60 2.56 8.95 3.27
N ASP A 61 3.66 9.17 4.00
CA ASP A 61 4.90 8.39 3.92
C ASP A 61 4.90 7.12 4.77
N GLY A 62 3.77 6.79 5.40
CA GLY A 62 3.66 5.65 6.32
C GLY A 62 4.17 4.34 5.72
N MET A 63 3.87 4.08 4.44
CA MET A 63 4.40 2.91 3.72
C MET A 63 5.94 2.83 3.76
N LEU A 64 6.63 3.94 3.51
CA LEU A 64 8.10 3.99 3.55
C LEU A 64 8.64 3.78 4.96
N ARG A 65 7.96 4.33 5.97
CA ARG A 65 8.34 4.13 7.38
C ARG A 65 8.18 2.67 7.81
N VAL A 66 7.10 2.01 7.40
CA VAL A 66 6.89 0.58 7.67
C VAL A 66 7.93 -0.26 6.93
N CYS A 67 8.18 0.00 5.64
CA CYS A 67 9.24 -0.68 4.89
C CYS A 67 10.58 -0.59 5.60
N LYS A 68 10.96 0.61 6.08
CA LYS A 68 12.19 0.82 6.85
C LYS A 68 12.21 0.01 8.14
N ALA A 69 11.09 -0.03 8.88
CA ALA A 69 10.96 -0.83 10.11
C ALA A 69 11.07 -2.33 9.84
N MET A 70 10.64 -2.79 8.66
CA MET A 70 10.77 -4.17 8.20
C MET A 70 12.16 -4.51 7.65
N GLY A 71 13.10 -3.56 7.59
CA GLY A 71 14.47 -3.79 7.11
C GLY A 71 14.64 -3.68 5.59
N ALA A 72 13.74 -2.98 4.90
CA ALA A 72 13.79 -2.78 3.46
C ALA A 72 15.00 -1.93 3.00
N ASP A 73 15.63 -2.33 1.90
CA ASP A 73 16.64 -1.53 1.19
C ASP A 73 15.96 -0.60 0.19
N ILE A 74 15.63 0.59 0.65
CA ILE A 74 15.07 1.67 -0.15
C ILE A 74 15.97 2.90 -0.01
N THR A 75 16.52 3.36 -1.12
CA THR A 75 17.33 4.58 -1.18
C THR A 75 16.55 5.71 -1.82
N LEU A 76 16.43 6.83 -1.13
CA LEU A 76 15.85 8.07 -1.66
C LEU A 76 16.89 8.82 -2.48
N LEU A 77 16.63 9.06 -3.76
CA LEU A 77 17.45 9.82 -4.68
C LEU A 77 16.69 11.07 -5.13
N ASN A 78 17.42 12.11 -5.53
CA ASN A 78 16.84 13.33 -6.12
C ASN A 78 15.69 13.93 -5.29
N ALA A 79 15.77 13.83 -3.95
CA ALA A 79 14.76 14.39 -3.07
C ALA A 79 14.61 15.90 -3.26
N SER A 80 13.35 16.36 -3.38
CA SER A 80 12.98 17.76 -3.53
C SER A 80 11.90 18.14 -2.54
N THR A 81 11.98 19.33 -1.99
CA THR A 81 10.95 19.96 -1.14
C THR A 81 10.34 21.18 -1.82
N GLU A 82 10.64 21.41 -3.11
CA GLU A 82 10.01 22.48 -3.88
C GLU A 82 8.58 22.09 -4.24
N GLY A 83 7.62 22.74 -3.62
CA GLY A 83 6.19 22.39 -3.73
C GLY A 83 5.85 21.17 -2.87
N GLU A 84 5.28 20.13 -3.48
CA GLU A 84 5.01 18.87 -2.80
C GLU A 84 6.30 18.03 -2.68
N PRO A 85 6.65 17.51 -1.49
CA PRO A 85 7.86 16.71 -1.32
C PRO A 85 7.87 15.46 -2.19
N THR A 86 8.93 15.26 -2.96
CA THR A 86 9.11 14.11 -3.86
C THR A 86 10.51 13.53 -3.77
N ALA A 87 10.64 12.25 -4.15
CA ALA A 87 11.93 11.60 -4.37
C ALA A 87 11.82 10.51 -5.44
N ASP A 88 12.97 10.14 -6.00
CA ASP A 88 13.09 8.87 -6.72
C ASP A 88 13.41 7.78 -5.69
N LEU A 89 12.70 6.65 -5.77
CA LEU A 89 12.88 5.52 -4.86
C LEU A 89 13.63 4.41 -5.59
N LEU A 90 14.84 4.12 -5.13
CA LEU A 90 15.60 2.95 -5.59
C LEU A 90 15.37 1.83 -4.59
N ILE A 91 14.68 0.78 -5.04
CA ILE A 91 14.24 -0.36 -4.23
C ILE A 91 15.03 -1.58 -4.63
N ARG A 92 15.59 -2.32 -3.66
CA ARG A 92 16.29 -3.58 -3.88
C ARG A 92 15.66 -4.69 -3.06
N THR A 93 15.77 -5.91 -3.58
CA THR A 93 15.34 -7.12 -2.86
C THR A 93 15.88 -7.14 -1.44
N SER A 94 15.05 -7.51 -0.48
CA SER A 94 15.38 -7.42 0.94
C SER A 94 14.81 -8.60 1.73
N SER A 95 15.54 -9.03 2.76
CA SER A 95 15.02 -9.95 3.77
C SER A 95 14.20 -9.14 4.79
N LEU A 96 12.90 -9.15 4.62
CA LEU A 96 12.00 -8.39 5.48
C LEU A 96 11.74 -9.12 6.79
N HIS A 97 11.51 -8.34 7.85
CA HIS A 97 11.18 -8.83 9.19
C HIS A 97 9.85 -8.28 9.67
N GLY A 98 9.18 -9.04 10.56
CA GLY A 98 7.94 -8.61 11.18
C GLY A 98 8.11 -7.31 11.99
N THR A 99 7.03 -6.53 12.08
CA THR A 99 7.00 -5.25 12.79
C THR A 99 5.62 -4.98 13.38
N THR A 100 5.49 -3.94 14.21
CA THR A 100 4.20 -3.46 14.70
C THR A 100 3.82 -2.17 13.97
N VAL A 101 2.57 -2.12 13.48
CA VAL A 101 1.98 -0.98 12.75
C VAL A 101 0.73 -0.55 13.51
N GLU A 102 0.80 0.54 14.26
CA GLU A 102 -0.26 1.01 15.14
C GLU A 102 -0.20 2.52 15.40
N GLY A 103 -1.28 3.09 15.91
CA GLY A 103 -1.35 4.47 16.37
C GLY A 103 -1.26 5.49 15.24
N GLU A 104 -0.48 6.55 15.44
CA GLU A 104 -0.41 7.72 14.56
C GLU A 104 0.08 7.43 13.12
N ILE A 105 0.69 6.29 12.89
CA ILE A 105 1.12 5.91 11.53
C ILE A 105 -0.06 5.46 10.65
N ILE A 106 -1.12 4.89 11.24
CA ILE A 106 -2.25 4.29 10.52
C ILE A 106 -2.90 5.26 9.52
N PRO A 107 -3.25 6.50 9.88
CA PRO A 107 -3.84 7.44 8.91
C PRO A 107 -2.93 7.76 7.72
N THR A 108 -1.61 7.60 7.87
CA THR A 108 -0.64 7.91 6.81
C THR A 108 -0.42 6.78 5.81
N LEU A 109 -1.03 5.62 6.04
CA LEU A 109 -0.86 4.40 5.23
C LEU A 109 -2.09 3.47 5.21
N ILE A 110 -3.26 3.94 5.65
CA ILE A 110 -4.45 3.09 5.79
C ILE A 110 -4.79 2.30 4.53
N ASP A 111 -4.58 2.91 3.38
CA ASP A 111 -4.88 2.33 2.07
C ASP A 111 -3.79 1.34 1.60
N GLU A 112 -2.60 1.41 2.15
CA GLU A 112 -1.47 0.52 1.85
C GLU A 112 -1.45 -0.73 2.74
N ILE A 113 -2.29 -0.79 3.79
CA ILE A 113 -2.33 -1.94 4.74
C ILE A 113 -2.55 -3.28 4.05
N PRO A 114 -3.41 -3.44 3.01
CA PRO A 114 -3.51 -4.71 2.29
C PRO A 114 -2.18 -5.18 1.71
N MET A 115 -1.40 -4.26 1.13
CA MET A 115 -0.07 -4.57 0.59
C MET A 115 0.94 -4.88 1.70
N ILE A 116 0.91 -4.13 2.81
CA ILE A 116 1.75 -4.38 3.99
C ILE A 116 1.46 -5.77 4.56
N ALA A 117 0.19 -6.20 4.61
CA ALA A 117 -0.17 -7.53 5.09
C ALA A 117 0.39 -8.65 4.18
N VAL A 118 0.37 -8.44 2.87
CA VAL A 118 1.03 -9.36 1.92
C VAL A 118 2.54 -9.39 2.19
N MET A 119 3.20 -8.24 2.30
CA MET A 119 4.63 -8.19 2.62
C MET A 119 4.96 -8.91 3.93
N ALA A 120 4.13 -8.72 4.95
CA ALA A 120 4.27 -9.36 6.26
C ALA A 120 4.16 -10.90 6.18
N ALA A 121 3.32 -11.42 5.28
CA ALA A 121 3.18 -12.87 5.10
C ALA A 121 4.44 -13.52 4.49
N PHE A 122 5.22 -12.76 3.70
CA PHE A 122 6.52 -13.21 3.17
C PHE A 122 7.70 -12.85 4.09
N ALA A 123 7.54 -11.93 5.05
CA ALA A 123 8.60 -11.50 5.96
C ALA A 123 8.86 -12.54 7.06
N GLU A 124 10.07 -12.55 7.63
CA GLU A 124 10.37 -13.40 8.79
C GLU A 124 9.78 -12.82 10.07
N GLY A 125 9.19 -13.66 10.90
CA GLY A 125 8.67 -13.28 12.23
C GLY A 125 7.22 -12.83 12.22
N THR A 126 6.83 -12.01 13.18
CA THR A 126 5.43 -11.60 13.40
C THR A 126 5.23 -10.13 13.12
N THR A 127 4.23 -9.84 12.31
CA THR A 127 3.72 -8.48 12.12
C THR A 127 2.36 -8.33 12.81
N VAL A 128 2.20 -7.23 13.54
CA VAL A 128 0.95 -6.87 14.21
C VAL A 128 0.46 -5.55 13.64
N ILE A 129 -0.77 -5.54 13.15
CA ILE A 129 -1.45 -4.33 12.67
C ILE A 129 -2.63 -4.07 13.60
N ARG A 130 -2.75 -2.86 14.15
CA ARG A 130 -3.79 -2.42 15.07
C ARG A 130 -4.31 -1.03 14.69
N ASP A 131 -5.36 -0.57 15.38
CA ASP A 131 -5.96 0.75 15.20
C ASP A 131 -6.43 1.03 13.75
N ALA A 132 -6.68 -0.03 12.98
CA ALA A 132 -7.02 0.03 11.55
C ALA A 132 -8.49 -0.37 11.28
N GLN A 133 -9.40 -0.17 12.24
CA GLN A 133 -10.82 -0.53 12.10
C GLN A 133 -11.50 0.14 10.91
N GLU A 134 -10.99 1.27 10.42
CA GLU A 134 -11.52 1.94 9.22
C GLU A 134 -11.46 1.05 7.98
N LEU A 135 -10.57 0.06 7.93
CA LEU A 135 -10.49 -0.92 6.84
C LEU A 135 -11.76 -1.72 6.64
N LYS A 136 -12.60 -1.86 7.67
CA LYS A 136 -13.86 -2.62 7.60
C LYS A 136 -14.96 -1.90 6.80
N VAL A 137 -14.82 -0.59 6.60
CA VAL A 137 -15.82 0.27 5.95
C VAL A 137 -15.31 0.90 4.64
N LYS A 138 -14.25 0.33 4.06
CA LYS A 138 -13.74 0.70 2.73
C LYS A 138 -14.59 0.07 1.63
N GLU A 139 -14.08 -0.07 0.41
CA GLU A 139 -14.76 -0.72 -0.72
C GLU A 139 -15.17 -2.17 -0.41
N SER A 140 -14.42 -2.82 0.47
CA SER A 140 -14.70 -4.11 1.08
C SER A 140 -14.31 -4.08 2.57
N ASP A 141 -14.71 -5.09 3.35
CA ASP A 141 -14.05 -5.34 4.65
C ASP A 141 -12.63 -5.87 4.38
N ARG A 142 -11.67 -4.95 4.25
CA ARG A 142 -10.28 -5.28 3.88
C ARG A 142 -9.59 -6.18 4.90
N ILE A 143 -9.97 -6.11 6.19
CA ILE A 143 -9.42 -7.01 7.21
C ILE A 143 -9.88 -8.45 6.91
N ALA A 144 -11.15 -8.65 6.69
CA ALA A 144 -11.72 -9.97 6.39
C ALA A 144 -11.19 -10.52 5.06
N VAL A 145 -11.19 -9.69 4.00
CA VAL A 145 -10.82 -10.12 2.64
C VAL A 145 -9.33 -10.45 2.54
N VAL A 146 -8.44 -9.63 3.11
CA VAL A 146 -7.00 -9.90 3.14
C VAL A 146 -6.72 -11.17 3.95
N THR A 147 -7.38 -11.32 5.11
CA THR A 147 -7.23 -12.51 5.94
C THR A 147 -7.67 -13.77 5.21
N GLU A 148 -8.82 -13.74 4.52
CA GLU A 148 -9.29 -14.86 3.72
C GLU A 148 -8.32 -15.22 2.61
N GLY A 149 -7.89 -14.22 1.83
CA GLY A 149 -6.98 -14.43 0.71
C GLY A 149 -5.64 -14.99 1.14
N LEU A 150 -5.00 -14.42 2.15
CA LEU A 150 -3.71 -14.92 2.66
C LEU A 150 -3.83 -16.32 3.27
N LYS A 151 -4.91 -16.64 3.98
CA LYS A 151 -5.16 -18.00 4.47
C LYS A 151 -5.28 -19.01 3.34
N ARG A 152 -5.96 -18.66 2.24
CA ARG A 152 -6.04 -19.52 1.04
C ARG A 152 -4.67 -19.80 0.43
N MET A 153 -3.74 -18.85 0.54
CA MET A 153 -2.35 -19.02 0.10
C MET A 153 -1.47 -19.80 1.10
N GLY A 154 -2.00 -20.17 2.28
CA GLY A 154 -1.29 -20.91 3.32
C GLY A 154 -0.62 -20.06 4.38
N ALA A 155 -0.88 -18.73 4.41
CA ALA A 155 -0.35 -17.85 5.44
C ALA A 155 -0.97 -18.14 6.83
N ASP A 156 -0.15 -17.91 7.86
CA ASP A 156 -0.59 -17.94 9.26
C ASP A 156 -1.00 -16.53 9.68
N ILE A 157 -2.27 -16.23 9.53
CA ILE A 157 -2.84 -14.91 9.79
C ILE A 157 -4.12 -15.02 10.62
N GLN A 158 -4.29 -14.10 11.57
CA GLN A 158 -5.46 -13.99 12.43
C GLN A 158 -6.00 -12.56 12.37
N PRO A 159 -7.29 -12.36 12.04
CA PRO A 159 -7.91 -11.05 12.15
C PRO A 159 -8.12 -10.69 13.63
N THR A 160 -8.07 -9.41 13.93
CA THR A 160 -8.50 -8.83 15.21
C THR A 160 -9.67 -7.88 14.97
N ASP A 161 -10.21 -7.29 16.03
CA ASP A 161 -11.32 -6.34 15.90
C ASP A 161 -10.95 -5.08 15.11
N ASP A 162 -9.68 -4.69 15.12
CA ASP A 162 -9.15 -3.45 14.55
C ASP A 162 -7.94 -3.66 13.64
N GLY A 163 -7.62 -4.91 13.26
CA GLY A 163 -6.44 -5.20 12.44
C GLY A 163 -6.19 -6.68 12.23
N MET A 164 -4.93 -7.09 12.30
CA MET A 164 -4.53 -8.48 12.08
C MET A 164 -3.14 -8.80 12.66
N ILE A 165 -2.92 -10.08 12.97
CA ILE A 165 -1.64 -10.65 13.37
C ILE A 165 -1.20 -11.63 12.30
N ILE A 166 0.01 -11.46 11.79
CA ILE A 166 0.55 -12.25 10.67
C ILE A 166 1.87 -12.86 11.10
N HIS A 167 1.95 -14.19 11.09
CA HIS A 167 3.17 -14.95 11.31
C HIS A 167 3.74 -15.37 9.97
N GLY A 168 4.73 -14.61 9.48
CA GLY A 168 5.31 -14.81 8.16
C GLY A 168 6.42 -15.86 8.13
N GLY A 169 7.15 -15.90 7.00
CA GLY A 169 8.28 -16.82 6.80
C GLY A 169 7.91 -18.23 6.36
N LYS A 170 6.61 -18.51 6.11
CA LYS A 170 6.16 -19.76 5.50
C LYS A 170 6.07 -19.61 3.99
N PRO A 171 6.42 -20.66 3.20
CA PRO A 171 6.14 -20.65 1.76
C PRO A 171 4.66 -20.46 1.50
N LEU A 172 4.32 -19.53 0.60
CA LEU A 172 2.96 -19.29 0.15
C LEU A 172 2.76 -19.90 -1.24
N HIS A 173 1.55 -20.40 -1.48
CA HIS A 173 1.21 -21.03 -2.74
C HIS A 173 0.06 -20.31 -3.45
N GLY A 174 -0.03 -20.49 -4.77
CA GLY A 174 -1.12 -19.96 -5.58
C GLY A 174 -2.48 -20.47 -5.12
N ALA A 175 -3.48 -19.59 -5.24
CA ALA A 175 -4.86 -19.86 -4.84
C ALA A 175 -5.83 -19.05 -5.70
N GLU A 176 -7.12 -19.34 -5.60
CA GLU A 176 -8.17 -18.48 -6.14
C GLU A 176 -8.57 -17.44 -5.09
N ILE A 177 -8.35 -16.16 -5.42
CA ILE A 177 -8.63 -15.00 -4.57
C ILE A 177 -9.82 -14.24 -5.14
N ASN A 178 -10.77 -13.89 -4.29
CA ASN A 178 -11.85 -12.97 -4.66
C ASN A 178 -11.42 -11.54 -4.27
N SER A 179 -11.40 -10.61 -5.23
CA SER A 179 -11.07 -9.22 -4.95
C SER A 179 -12.24 -8.45 -4.31
N TYR A 180 -13.47 -8.99 -4.40
CA TYR A 180 -14.70 -8.30 -4.02
C TYR A 180 -14.84 -6.91 -4.66
N LEU A 181 -14.35 -6.77 -5.90
CA LEU A 181 -14.29 -5.52 -6.67
C LEU A 181 -13.43 -4.42 -6.00
N ASP A 182 -12.65 -4.77 -4.99
CA ASP A 182 -11.70 -3.86 -4.35
C ASP A 182 -10.35 -3.90 -5.11
N HIS A 183 -10.04 -2.79 -5.76
CA HIS A 183 -8.83 -2.66 -6.58
C HIS A 183 -7.54 -2.83 -5.76
N ARG A 184 -7.52 -2.41 -4.48
CA ARG A 184 -6.34 -2.56 -3.61
C ARG A 184 -6.10 -4.01 -3.23
N ILE A 185 -7.16 -4.78 -3.02
CA ILE A 185 -7.08 -6.22 -2.83
C ILE A 185 -6.52 -6.88 -4.09
N ALA A 186 -7.12 -6.58 -5.24
CA ALA A 186 -6.68 -7.17 -6.52
C ALA A 186 -5.19 -6.89 -6.79
N MET A 187 -4.73 -5.64 -6.63
CA MET A 187 -3.33 -5.26 -6.86
C MET A 187 -2.38 -5.91 -5.84
N SER A 188 -2.76 -5.98 -4.56
CA SER A 188 -1.92 -6.61 -3.52
C SER A 188 -1.71 -8.09 -3.79
N PHE A 189 -2.77 -8.82 -4.15
CA PHE A 189 -2.65 -10.23 -4.48
C PHE A 189 -2.00 -10.48 -5.85
N ALA A 190 -2.10 -9.55 -6.80
CA ALA A 190 -1.34 -9.65 -8.04
C ALA A 190 0.18 -9.63 -7.79
N VAL A 191 0.64 -8.75 -6.89
CA VAL A 191 2.05 -8.75 -6.45
C VAL A 191 2.39 -10.07 -5.74
N ALA A 192 1.54 -10.56 -4.82
CA ALA A 192 1.75 -11.87 -4.17
C ALA A 192 1.88 -13.01 -5.19
N GLY A 193 1.10 -12.96 -6.27
CA GLY A 193 1.12 -13.94 -7.36
C GLY A 193 2.43 -13.97 -8.17
N THR A 194 3.24 -12.89 -8.15
CA THR A 194 4.55 -12.89 -8.82
C THR A 194 5.64 -13.60 -8.02
N ILE A 195 5.36 -13.93 -6.75
CA ILE A 195 6.37 -14.40 -5.79
C ILE A 195 6.01 -15.78 -5.22
N CYS A 196 4.71 -16.10 -5.10
CA CYS A 196 4.26 -17.37 -4.52
C CYS A 196 4.50 -18.55 -5.47
N ASP A 197 4.52 -19.76 -4.92
CA ASP A 197 4.62 -20.98 -5.70
C ASP A 197 3.28 -21.31 -6.39
N GLY A 198 3.32 -21.63 -7.69
CA GLY A 198 2.14 -22.03 -8.46
C GLY A 198 1.34 -20.85 -9.01
N THR A 199 0.09 -21.11 -9.39
CA THR A 199 -0.77 -20.13 -10.06
C THR A 199 -1.74 -19.49 -9.10
N LEU A 200 -1.75 -18.15 -9.06
CA LEU A 200 -2.74 -17.36 -8.35
C LEU A 200 -3.74 -16.76 -9.33
N THR A 201 -5.02 -16.98 -9.06
CA THR A 201 -6.12 -16.44 -9.87
C THR A 201 -6.90 -15.41 -9.08
N ILE A 202 -7.15 -14.24 -9.66
CA ILE A 202 -7.90 -13.16 -9.01
C ILE A 202 -9.24 -13.02 -9.72
N LYS A 203 -10.35 -13.30 -9.01
CA LYS A 203 -11.69 -12.99 -9.48
C LYS A 203 -11.90 -11.48 -9.50
N ASP A 204 -12.58 -11.00 -10.54
CA ASP A 204 -12.87 -9.59 -10.73
C ASP A 204 -11.62 -8.69 -10.72
N GLY A 205 -10.47 -9.23 -11.15
CA GLY A 205 -9.17 -8.53 -11.16
C GLY A 205 -9.17 -7.26 -12.02
N ASP A 206 -10.10 -7.13 -12.97
CA ASP A 206 -10.26 -5.92 -13.80
C ASP A 206 -10.65 -4.66 -13.01
N CYS A 207 -11.08 -4.80 -11.75
CA CYS A 207 -11.39 -3.67 -10.86
C CYS A 207 -10.19 -2.74 -10.61
N VAL A 208 -8.96 -3.20 -10.87
CA VAL A 208 -7.75 -2.35 -10.79
C VAL A 208 -7.85 -1.12 -11.70
N LYS A 209 -8.61 -1.21 -12.81
CA LYS A 209 -8.82 -0.10 -13.76
C LYS A 209 -9.49 1.12 -13.13
N ILE A 210 -10.13 0.98 -11.97
CA ILE A 210 -10.77 2.07 -11.22
C ILE A 210 -9.72 3.12 -10.78
N SER A 211 -8.53 2.66 -10.34
CA SER A 211 -7.49 3.56 -9.83
C SER A 211 -6.18 3.49 -10.62
N TYR A 212 -5.89 2.36 -11.26
CA TYR A 212 -4.65 2.16 -12.00
C TYR A 212 -4.90 1.30 -13.27
N PRO A 213 -5.39 1.87 -14.37
CA PRO A 213 -5.76 1.11 -15.57
C PRO A 213 -4.64 0.25 -16.15
N GLU A 214 -3.38 0.72 -16.09
CA GLU A 214 -2.19 0.09 -16.67
C GLU A 214 -1.44 -0.81 -15.68
N PHE A 215 -2.02 -1.09 -14.50
CA PHE A 215 -1.34 -1.78 -13.41
C PHE A 215 -0.72 -3.12 -13.84
N TYR A 216 -1.50 -4.00 -14.45
CA TYR A 216 -1.01 -5.32 -14.86
C TYR A 216 0.07 -5.23 -15.95
N GLU A 217 -0.10 -4.32 -16.91
CA GLU A 217 0.89 -4.10 -17.96
C GLU A 217 2.22 -3.66 -17.35
N ASN A 218 2.17 -2.68 -16.44
CA ASN A 218 3.36 -2.18 -15.76
C ASN A 218 4.01 -3.25 -14.87
N LEU A 219 3.22 -3.99 -14.08
CA LEU A 219 3.74 -5.05 -13.20
C LEU A 219 4.46 -6.15 -14.02
N TYR A 220 3.86 -6.63 -15.09
CA TYR A 220 4.46 -7.70 -15.90
C TYR A 220 5.61 -7.21 -16.79
N SER A 221 5.72 -5.92 -17.05
CA SER A 221 6.85 -5.36 -17.79
C SER A 221 8.16 -5.40 -17.00
N LEU A 222 8.10 -5.46 -15.67
CA LEU A 222 9.29 -5.54 -14.81
C LEU A 222 9.99 -6.90 -14.85
N GLY A 223 9.32 -7.94 -15.30
CA GLY A 223 9.86 -9.31 -15.37
C GLY A 223 10.54 -9.68 -16.69
N LYS A 224 10.91 -8.70 -17.52
CA LYS A 224 11.53 -8.91 -18.83
C LYS A 224 13.00 -8.59 -18.83
#